data_ab5a20bcc897caf44207d3c0420bb69d
#
_entry.id   ab5a20bcc897caf44207d3c0420bb69d
#
_cell.length_a   1.000
_cell.length_b   1.000
_cell.length_c   1.000
_cell.angle_alpha   90.00
_cell.angle_beta   90.00
_cell.angle_gamma   90.00
#
_symmetry.space_group_name_H-M   'P 1'
#
loop_
_entity.id
_entity.type
_entity.pdbx_description
1 polymer ?
#
loop_
_entity_poly.entity_id
_entity_poly.type
_entity_poly.pdbx_seq_one_letter_code
_entity_poly.pdbx_strand_id
1 'polypeptide(L)'
;MTKKSGKAGQKDAKKILEKVSKGRGFVNITHQVLSREDPKMLDLTHQMFMHVMHERSALSLKVKELLVMAVNASLLYYTGTRAHMQLALKAGATKEEVFEAIEVASWPAGIHVLRTCLPIYEEVMNEIKEKGRSHIK
;
A
#
# COMPACT_ATOMS: atom_id res chain seq x y z
N MET A 1 27.19 -8.01 20.30
CA MET A 1 28.15 -7.23 19.48
C MET A 1 27.40 -6.15 18.71
N THR A 2 27.36 -4.95 19.23
CA THR A 2 26.75 -3.77 18.61
C THR A 2 27.67 -3.24 17.51
N LYS A 3 27.37 -3.54 16.23
CA LYS A 3 28.04 -2.88 15.10
C LYS A 3 27.68 -1.40 15.14
N LYS A 4 28.62 -0.52 15.48
CA LYS A 4 28.52 0.92 15.23
C LYS A 4 28.20 1.12 13.74
N SER A 5 26.99 1.59 13.42
CA SER A 5 26.68 2.06 12.08
C SER A 5 27.50 3.33 11.85
N GLY A 6 28.64 3.20 11.17
CA GLY A 6 29.47 4.34 10.81
C GLY A 6 28.71 5.31 9.88
N LYS A 7 29.23 6.53 9.71
CA LYS A 7 28.66 7.57 8.82
C LYS A 7 28.33 7.07 7.40
N ALA A 8 29.04 6.06 6.90
CA ALA A 8 28.77 5.39 5.62
C ALA A 8 27.43 4.67 5.63
N GLY A 9 27.13 3.86 6.66
CA GLY A 9 25.86 3.13 6.75
C GLY A 9 24.64 4.04 6.89
N GLN A 10 24.77 5.21 7.54
CA GLN A 10 23.70 6.20 7.60
C GLN A 10 23.45 6.86 6.24
N LYS A 11 24.47 7.10 5.44
CA LYS A 11 24.36 7.64 4.09
C LYS A 11 23.64 6.65 3.15
N ASP A 12 23.95 5.37 3.27
CA ASP A 12 23.33 4.32 2.48
C ASP A 12 21.86 4.11 2.88
N ALA A 13 21.54 4.13 4.18
CA ALA A 13 20.16 4.08 4.69
C ALA A 13 19.32 5.25 4.16
N LYS A 14 19.85 6.47 4.16
CA LYS A 14 19.16 7.65 3.61
C LYS A 14 18.90 7.51 2.12
N LYS A 15 19.91 7.09 1.35
CA LYS A 15 19.82 6.92 -0.10
C LYS A 15 18.75 5.88 -0.51
N ILE A 16 18.69 4.73 0.19
CA ILE A 16 17.67 3.72 -0.11
C ILE A 16 16.26 4.21 0.28
N LEU A 17 16.09 4.95 1.38
CA LEU A 17 14.80 5.52 1.74
C LEU A 17 14.32 6.56 0.72
N GLU A 18 15.21 7.39 0.18
CA GLU A 18 14.87 8.33 -0.91
C GLU A 18 14.41 7.58 -2.18
N LYS A 19 15.09 6.48 -2.54
CA LYS A 19 14.70 5.61 -3.65
C LYS A 19 13.31 5.01 -3.44
N VAL A 20 13.04 4.48 -2.25
CA VAL A 20 11.75 3.92 -1.85
C VAL A 20 10.65 5.00 -1.89
N SER A 21 10.92 6.18 -1.33
CA SER A 21 9.97 7.29 -1.34
C SER A 21 9.57 7.71 -2.75
N LYS A 22 10.53 7.83 -3.66
CA LYS A 22 10.27 8.16 -5.07
C LYS A 22 9.45 7.08 -5.78
N GLY A 23 9.79 5.79 -5.57
CA GLY A 23 9.14 4.70 -6.29
C GLY A 23 7.77 4.32 -5.74
N ARG A 24 7.55 4.43 -4.43
CA ARG A 24 6.30 4.05 -3.76
C ARG A 24 5.39 5.22 -3.42
N GLY A 25 5.93 6.44 -3.41
CA GLY A 25 5.20 7.64 -2.97
C GLY A 25 5.11 7.81 -1.45
N PHE A 26 5.63 6.87 -0.66
CA PHE A 26 5.63 6.94 0.80
C PHE A 26 6.77 6.13 1.43
N VAL A 27 7.05 6.44 2.68
CA VAL A 27 7.95 5.68 3.57
C VAL A 27 7.22 5.42 4.87
N ASN A 28 7.17 4.17 5.31
CA ASN A 28 6.58 3.74 6.57
C ASN A 28 7.65 3.26 7.56
N ILE A 29 7.23 2.87 8.77
CA ILE A 29 8.13 2.41 9.82
C ILE A 29 8.92 1.15 9.41
N THR A 30 8.33 0.23 8.64
CA THR A 30 9.01 -0.97 8.15
C THR A 30 10.19 -0.60 7.25
N HIS A 31 10.01 0.36 6.34
CA HIS A 31 11.09 0.86 5.50
C HIS A 31 12.22 1.50 6.33
N GLN A 32 11.84 2.28 7.36
CA GLN A 32 12.81 2.92 8.25
C GLN A 32 13.63 1.89 9.06
N VAL A 33 12.97 0.87 9.58
CA VAL A 33 13.66 -0.22 10.30
C VAL A 33 14.59 -0.98 9.35
N LEU A 34 14.08 -1.44 8.21
CA LEU A 34 14.89 -2.18 7.24
C LEU A 34 16.08 -1.36 6.71
N SER A 35 15.93 -0.05 6.53
CA SER A 35 17.04 0.79 6.07
C SER A 35 18.22 0.83 7.04
N ARG A 36 17.98 0.59 8.32
CA ARG A 36 19.02 0.54 9.37
C ARG A 36 19.56 -0.87 9.62
N GLU A 37 18.64 -1.84 9.68
CA GLU A 37 18.98 -3.22 10.09
C GLU A 37 19.40 -4.09 8.91
N ASP A 38 18.71 -3.96 7.75
CA ASP A 38 19.02 -4.72 6.53
C ASP A 38 18.66 -3.90 5.27
N PRO A 39 19.52 -2.94 4.88
CA PRO A 39 19.30 -2.12 3.68
C PRO A 39 19.19 -2.95 2.39
N LYS A 40 19.87 -4.10 2.34
CA LYS A 40 19.80 -5.01 1.19
C LYS A 40 18.40 -5.61 1.03
N MET A 41 17.78 -6.05 2.13
CA MET A 41 16.40 -6.57 2.11
C MET A 41 15.42 -5.49 1.69
N LEU A 42 15.62 -4.25 2.16
CA LEU A 42 14.78 -3.12 1.72
C LEU A 42 14.90 -2.90 0.21
N ASP A 43 16.11 -2.93 -0.34
CA ASP A 43 16.31 -2.76 -1.79
C ASP A 43 15.68 -3.89 -2.60
N LEU A 44 15.85 -5.14 -2.18
CA LEU A 44 15.23 -6.31 -2.82
C LEU A 44 13.70 -6.23 -2.82
N THR A 45 13.09 -5.90 -1.69
CA THR A 45 11.63 -5.75 -1.60
C THR A 45 11.12 -4.55 -2.39
N HIS A 46 11.91 -3.48 -2.50
CA HIS A 46 11.59 -2.35 -3.34
C HIS A 46 11.67 -2.70 -4.82
N GLN A 47 12.71 -3.41 -5.26
CA GLN A 47 12.83 -3.88 -6.64
C GLN A 47 11.67 -4.80 -7.03
N MET A 48 11.29 -5.75 -6.15
CA MET A 48 10.12 -6.61 -6.38
C MET A 48 8.85 -5.78 -6.54
N PHE A 49 8.62 -4.80 -5.67
CA PHE A 49 7.47 -3.90 -5.78
C PHE A 49 7.46 -3.15 -7.12
N MET A 50 8.58 -2.54 -7.51
CA MET A 50 8.68 -1.79 -8.77
C MET A 50 8.42 -2.70 -9.97
N HIS A 51 9.00 -3.90 -9.97
CA HIS A 51 8.78 -4.87 -11.03
C HIS A 51 7.31 -5.26 -11.15
N VAL A 52 6.69 -5.68 -10.06
CA VAL A 52 5.30 -6.18 -10.05
C VAL A 52 4.30 -5.07 -10.35
N MET A 53 4.44 -3.92 -9.69
CA MET A 53 3.43 -2.88 -9.74
C MET A 53 3.58 -1.94 -10.94
N HIS A 54 4.81 -1.68 -11.42
CA HIS A 54 5.06 -0.65 -12.42
C HIS A 54 5.65 -1.16 -13.73
N GLU A 55 6.56 -2.14 -13.72
CA GLU A 55 7.20 -2.62 -14.95
C GLU A 55 6.32 -3.63 -15.70
N ARG A 56 5.60 -4.50 -14.99
CA ARG A 56 4.64 -5.42 -15.61
C ARG A 56 3.39 -4.66 -16.03
N SER A 57 2.90 -4.88 -17.26
CA SER A 57 1.81 -4.08 -17.87
C SER A 57 0.58 -4.87 -18.30
N ALA A 58 0.56 -6.20 -18.11
CA ALA A 58 -0.62 -7.02 -18.46
C ALA A 58 -1.89 -6.64 -17.68
N LEU A 59 -1.74 -6.19 -16.43
CA LEU A 59 -2.81 -5.63 -15.61
C LEU A 59 -2.58 -4.13 -15.42
N SER A 60 -3.65 -3.34 -15.47
CA SER A 60 -3.58 -1.91 -15.13
C SER A 60 -3.22 -1.72 -13.66
N LEU A 61 -2.65 -0.56 -13.31
CA LEU A 61 -2.34 -0.23 -11.91
C LEU A 61 -3.58 -0.29 -11.03
N LYS A 62 -4.73 0.19 -11.53
CA LYS A 62 -6.01 0.07 -10.85
C LYS A 62 -6.32 -1.37 -10.44
N VAL A 63 -6.22 -2.30 -11.36
CA VAL A 63 -6.50 -3.72 -11.10
C VAL A 63 -5.50 -4.30 -10.10
N LYS A 64 -4.21 -3.97 -10.22
CA LYS A 64 -3.19 -4.41 -9.27
C LYS A 64 -3.47 -3.92 -7.85
N GLU A 65 -3.85 -2.66 -7.69
CA GLU A 65 -4.19 -2.10 -6.38
C GLU A 65 -5.43 -2.75 -5.76
N LEU A 66 -6.47 -3.03 -6.57
CA LEU A 66 -7.65 -3.78 -6.13
C LEU A 66 -7.29 -5.21 -5.68
N LEU A 67 -6.41 -5.90 -6.41
CA LEU A 67 -5.93 -7.23 -6.05
C LEU A 67 -5.14 -7.22 -4.73
N VAL A 68 -4.21 -6.27 -4.56
CA VAL A 68 -3.44 -6.14 -3.31
C VAL A 68 -4.37 -5.79 -2.14
N MET A 69 -5.34 -4.91 -2.34
CA MET A 69 -6.37 -4.59 -1.35
C MET A 69 -7.15 -5.85 -0.94
N ALA A 70 -7.63 -6.65 -1.90
CA ALA A 70 -8.40 -7.86 -1.66
C ALA A 70 -7.59 -8.93 -0.89
N VAL A 71 -6.32 -9.11 -1.25
CA VAL A 71 -5.42 -10.02 -0.53
C VAL A 71 -5.17 -9.55 0.90
N ASN A 72 -4.89 -8.27 1.10
CA ASN A 72 -4.72 -7.69 2.44
C ASN A 72 -5.98 -7.83 3.30
N ALA A 73 -7.15 -7.63 2.69
CA ALA A 73 -8.44 -7.84 3.34
C ALA A 73 -8.62 -9.28 3.82
N SER A 74 -8.29 -10.25 2.96
CA SER A 74 -8.37 -11.68 3.26
C SER A 74 -7.40 -12.09 4.38
N LEU A 75 -6.25 -11.42 4.48
CA LEU A 75 -5.23 -11.64 5.52
C LEU A 75 -5.49 -10.79 6.79
N LEU A 76 -6.57 -10.04 6.86
CA LEU A 76 -6.92 -9.13 7.96
C LEU A 76 -5.83 -8.07 8.22
N TYR A 77 -5.09 -7.68 7.20
CA TYR A 77 -4.10 -6.61 7.26
C TYR A 77 -4.75 -5.25 7.00
N TYR A 78 -5.35 -4.67 8.04
CA TYR A 78 -6.22 -3.49 7.97
C TYR A 78 -5.54 -2.24 7.38
N THR A 79 -4.33 -1.94 7.84
CA THR A 79 -3.55 -0.80 7.32
C THR A 79 -3.22 -0.95 5.85
N GLY A 80 -2.86 -2.15 5.41
CA GLY A 80 -2.62 -2.46 4.00
C GLY A 80 -3.91 -2.37 3.18
N THR A 81 -5.02 -2.91 3.67
CA THR A 81 -6.33 -2.82 3.01
C THR A 81 -6.72 -1.37 2.77
N ARG A 82 -6.65 -0.52 3.81
CA ARG A 82 -6.95 0.90 3.70
C ARG A 82 -6.05 1.63 2.71
N ALA A 83 -4.74 1.42 2.79
CA ALA A 83 -3.77 2.07 1.93
C ALA A 83 -4.01 1.73 0.45
N HIS A 84 -4.20 0.45 0.13
CA HIS A 84 -4.41 0.00 -1.24
C HIS A 84 -5.82 0.32 -1.76
N MET A 85 -6.82 0.45 -0.90
CA MET A 85 -8.12 1.02 -1.26
C MET A 85 -7.98 2.47 -1.76
N GLN A 86 -7.25 3.31 -1.03
CA GLN A 86 -6.98 4.70 -1.43
C GLN A 86 -6.16 4.77 -2.73
N LEU A 87 -5.16 3.88 -2.89
CA LEU A 87 -4.35 3.81 -4.11
C LEU A 87 -5.16 3.32 -5.32
N ALA A 88 -6.05 2.36 -5.15
CA ALA A 88 -6.97 1.91 -6.21
C ALA A 88 -7.86 3.05 -6.70
N LEU A 89 -8.48 3.80 -5.79
CA LEU A 89 -9.30 4.96 -6.11
C LEU A 89 -8.48 6.05 -6.82
N LYS A 90 -7.25 6.32 -6.35
CA LYS A 90 -6.32 7.24 -7.02
C LYS A 90 -5.91 6.77 -8.40
N ALA A 91 -5.83 5.46 -8.63
CA ALA A 91 -5.54 4.86 -9.93
C ALA A 91 -6.79 4.76 -10.84
N GLY A 92 -7.93 5.32 -10.43
CA GLY A 92 -9.15 5.41 -11.22
C GLY A 92 -10.16 4.29 -10.97
N ALA A 93 -10.07 3.56 -9.86
CA ALA A 93 -11.14 2.65 -9.46
C ALA A 93 -12.38 3.44 -9.03
N THR A 94 -13.55 2.95 -9.39
CA THR A 94 -14.81 3.48 -8.88
C THR A 94 -15.10 2.92 -7.48
N LYS A 95 -16.06 3.54 -6.79
CA LYS A 95 -16.53 3.03 -5.49
C LYS A 95 -17.11 1.62 -5.62
N GLU A 96 -17.85 1.42 -6.70
CA GLU A 96 -18.50 0.15 -7.04
C GLU A 96 -17.44 -0.94 -7.27
N GLU A 97 -16.37 -0.63 -8.02
CA GLU A 97 -15.26 -1.57 -8.24
C GLU A 97 -14.54 -1.95 -6.93
N VAL A 98 -14.33 -0.98 -6.03
CA VAL A 98 -13.75 -1.24 -4.70
C VAL A 98 -14.67 -2.11 -3.87
N PHE A 99 -15.97 -1.81 -3.85
CA PHE A 99 -16.96 -2.57 -3.09
C PHE A 99 -17.07 -4.02 -3.60
N GLU A 100 -17.19 -4.20 -4.91
CA GLU A 100 -17.25 -5.51 -5.55
C GLU A 100 -15.98 -6.33 -5.30
N ALA A 101 -14.79 -5.71 -5.31
CA ALA A 101 -13.55 -6.39 -4.98
C ALA A 101 -13.53 -6.93 -3.53
N ILE A 102 -14.15 -6.23 -2.58
CA ILE A 102 -14.32 -6.70 -1.19
C ILE A 102 -15.30 -7.88 -1.16
N GLU A 103 -16.41 -7.81 -1.90
CA GLU A 103 -17.37 -8.92 -2.00
C GLU A 103 -16.72 -10.17 -2.60
N VAL A 104 -15.99 -10.01 -3.71
CA VAL A 104 -15.25 -11.12 -4.34
C VAL A 104 -14.24 -11.74 -3.37
N ALA A 105 -13.50 -10.92 -2.63
CA ALA A 105 -12.54 -11.42 -1.63
C ALA A 105 -13.24 -12.19 -0.49
N SER A 106 -14.47 -11.80 -0.13
CA SER A 106 -15.23 -12.44 0.95
C SER A 106 -15.71 -13.85 0.60
N TRP A 107 -15.87 -14.15 -0.69
CA TRP A 107 -16.35 -15.45 -1.15
C TRP A 107 -15.43 -16.61 -0.73
N PRO A 108 -14.12 -16.60 -1.08
CA PRO A 108 -13.21 -17.65 -0.66
C PRO A 108 -12.70 -17.50 0.77
N ALA A 109 -12.57 -16.28 1.28
CA ALA A 109 -11.95 -16.00 2.58
C ALA A 109 -12.93 -15.95 3.75
N GLY A 110 -14.23 -15.80 3.48
CA GLY A 110 -15.29 -15.81 4.48
C GLY A 110 -15.85 -14.44 4.85
N ILE A 111 -17.00 -14.45 5.50
CA ILE A 111 -17.79 -13.24 5.85
C ILE A 111 -17.05 -12.22 6.72
N HIS A 112 -16.01 -12.64 7.43
CA HIS A 112 -15.19 -11.75 8.25
C HIS A 112 -14.50 -10.65 7.42
N VAL A 113 -14.25 -10.89 6.13
CA VAL A 113 -13.71 -9.88 5.21
C VAL A 113 -14.67 -8.70 5.11
N LEU A 114 -15.97 -8.94 4.91
CA LEU A 114 -16.96 -7.87 4.86
C LEU A 114 -17.01 -7.10 6.20
N ARG A 115 -17.07 -7.82 7.32
CA ARG A 115 -17.13 -7.19 8.65
C ARG A 115 -15.93 -6.29 8.95
N THR A 116 -14.76 -6.65 8.42
CA THR A 116 -13.52 -5.90 8.63
C THR A 116 -13.38 -4.76 7.64
N CYS A 117 -13.72 -4.99 6.37
CA CYS A 117 -13.41 -4.03 5.30
C CYS A 117 -14.49 -2.96 5.13
N LEU A 118 -15.76 -3.25 5.44
CA LEU A 118 -16.83 -2.26 5.26
C LEU A 118 -16.67 -1.01 6.17
N PRO A 119 -16.24 -1.11 7.44
CA PRO A 119 -15.89 0.08 8.21
C PRO A 119 -14.76 0.90 7.57
N ILE A 120 -13.72 0.25 7.06
CA ILE A 120 -12.60 0.90 6.37
C ILE A 120 -13.09 1.58 5.09
N TYR A 121 -13.94 0.90 4.32
CA TYR A 121 -14.57 1.46 3.12
C TYR A 121 -15.34 2.74 3.44
N GLU A 122 -16.19 2.70 4.48
CA GLU A 122 -16.98 3.86 4.90
C GLU A 122 -16.09 5.06 5.29
N GLU A 123 -15.04 4.81 6.07
CA GLU A 123 -14.06 5.84 6.45
C GLU A 123 -13.40 6.47 5.21
N VAL A 124 -12.89 5.65 4.29
CA VAL A 124 -12.21 6.13 3.08
C VAL A 124 -13.17 6.92 2.19
N MET A 125 -14.42 6.45 2.03
CA MET A 125 -15.43 7.17 1.23
C MET A 125 -15.82 8.52 1.84
N ASN A 126 -15.89 8.61 3.16
CA ASN A 126 -16.18 9.86 3.86
C ASN A 126 -15.02 10.86 3.72
N GLU A 127 -13.77 10.43 3.84
CA GLU A 127 -12.59 11.30 3.60
C GLU A 127 -12.58 11.90 2.19
N ILE A 128 -12.96 11.13 1.17
CA ILE A 128 -13.02 11.61 -0.21
C ILE A 128 -14.12 12.67 -0.36
N LYS A 129 -15.29 12.45 0.24
CA LYS A 129 -16.39 13.42 0.22
C LYS A 129 -15.98 14.75 0.88
N GLU A 130 -15.27 14.69 2.02
CA GLU A 130 -14.81 15.87 2.75
C GLU A 130 -13.76 16.66 1.96
N LYS A 131 -12.78 15.96 1.35
CA LYS A 131 -11.77 16.59 0.49
C LYS A 131 -12.41 17.24 -0.75
N GLY A 132 -13.40 16.61 -1.36
CA GLY A 132 -14.16 17.20 -2.47
C GLY A 132 -14.91 18.47 -2.09
N ARG A 133 -15.43 18.58 -0.86
CA ARG A 133 -16.10 19.78 -0.36
C ARG A 133 -15.15 20.92 -0.03
N SER A 134 -13.90 20.65 0.36
CA SER A 134 -12.91 21.68 0.69
C SER A 134 -12.31 22.38 -0.54
N HIS A 135 -12.44 21.80 -1.74
CA HIS A 135 -12.00 22.41 -2.99
C HIS A 135 -13.06 23.31 -3.67
N ILE A 136 -14.28 23.41 -3.10
CA ILE A 136 -15.39 24.21 -3.64
C ILE A 136 -15.57 25.53 -2.85
N LYS A 137 -14.72 25.79 -1.89
CA LYS A 137 -14.62 27.08 -1.18
C LYS A 137 -13.36 27.79 -1.64
#